data_c7ea98a137f3ebbce9c65f1821d71270
#
_entry.id   c7ea98a137f3ebbce9c65f1821d71270
#
_cell.length_a   1.000
_cell.length_b   1.000
_cell.length_c   1.000
_cell.angle_alpha   90.00
_cell.angle_beta   90.00
_cell.angle_gamma   90.00
#
_symmetry.space_group_name_H-M   'P 1'
#
loop_
_entity.id
_entity.type
_entity.pdbx_description
1 polymer ?
#
loop_
_entity_poly.entity_id
_entity_poly.type
_entity_poly.pdbx_seq_one_letter_code
_entity_poly.pdbx_strand_id
1 'polypeptide(L)'
;MKIKKLYIAIVALALSAGMTSCNDYLDKQPDSRLDLQSPTDVSKLLVNAYPQVHPAYLLEMYSDNTDCNLNTGWDAASRFQQQAYEWDDITETSDYEAPSTYWSTYYDAITTANIALEHINSQADPSSYSAQKGEALLCRAYAMFQLANVFCMAYDETTAATDLGLPYPEVVETNVHVKYDRGTLAELYAKIDKDLQEGLKLVGSTYDKPKFHFTSTSAAAFAARFYLYYQKYDKAVEYANKVLGSNAKGMLRDWNTWGALSANKQIQPNAYIDSSVKANLLLQVVASEWGAIGGPFQYGDKYAHSAIVATKETVQSEGPWGISDKVFNYTVFSNASLSKYIVRKIPYDFEYADIQAGIGTPHAVYAEFTADETLLVRAEAQALLGHYAEALNDLNTELAAFSKTGVQLTLDDVKKFYSDAVTAYYTPEKPTPRKAFHTAFAIDKDTEEPMLQCILHLRRIMTVHEGLRMQDVKRYGITIYRRDVKSNYKITDITDTMEARDPRLAIQLPQDVITAGVTPNPRNK
;
A
#
# COMPACT_ATOMS: atom_id res chain seq x y z
N MET A 1 6.33 56.22 -62.59
CA MET A 1 5.11 56.16 -61.75
C MET A 1 4.35 54.80 -61.86
N LYS A 2 4.54 54.02 -62.90
CA LYS A 2 3.85 52.69 -63.10
C LYS A 2 4.47 51.51 -62.32
N ILE A 3 5.77 51.56 -62.09
CA ILE A 3 6.49 50.43 -61.39
C ILE A 3 6.22 50.43 -59.88
N LYS A 4 6.09 51.59 -59.22
CA LYS A 4 5.77 51.67 -57.80
C LYS A 4 4.35 51.18 -57.44
N LYS A 5 3.39 51.29 -58.34
CA LYS A 5 2.02 50.78 -58.18
C LYS A 5 1.95 49.26 -58.33
N LEU A 6 2.85 48.65 -59.10
CA LEU A 6 2.92 47.21 -59.28
C LEU A 6 3.52 46.49 -58.01
N TYR A 7 4.52 47.12 -57.35
CA TYR A 7 5.08 46.60 -56.08
C TYR A 7 4.09 46.69 -54.93
N ILE A 8 3.28 47.75 -54.86
CA ILE A 8 2.26 47.85 -53.80
C ILE A 8 1.13 46.85 -54.01
N ALA A 9 0.75 46.50 -55.24
CA ALA A 9 -0.24 45.48 -55.54
C ALA A 9 0.26 44.07 -55.24
N ILE A 10 1.55 43.76 -55.48
CA ILE A 10 2.16 42.45 -55.17
C ILE A 10 2.32 42.29 -53.64
N VAL A 11 2.70 43.33 -52.90
CA VAL A 11 2.80 43.27 -51.44
C VAL A 11 1.42 43.16 -50.78
N ALA A 12 0.38 43.80 -51.32
CA ALA A 12 -0.99 43.67 -50.85
C ALA A 12 -1.56 42.26 -51.12
N LEU A 13 -1.20 41.62 -52.25
CA LEU A 13 -1.62 40.25 -52.58
C LEU A 13 -0.88 39.20 -51.74
N ALA A 14 0.38 39.45 -51.36
CA ALA A 14 1.15 38.61 -50.49
C ALA A 14 0.68 38.68 -49.02
N LEU A 15 0.15 39.81 -48.58
CA LEU A 15 -0.42 39.98 -47.25
C LEU A 15 -1.84 39.38 -47.11
N SER A 16 -2.59 39.22 -48.21
CA SER A 16 -3.90 38.58 -48.19
C SER A 16 -3.86 37.06 -48.31
N ALA A 17 -2.75 36.49 -48.80
CA ALA A 17 -2.55 35.04 -48.86
C ALA A 17 -2.03 34.43 -47.53
N GLY A 18 -1.64 35.26 -46.56
CA GLY A 18 -1.14 34.84 -45.23
C GLY A 18 -2.21 34.72 -44.13
N MET A 19 -3.49 35.02 -44.41
CA MET A 19 -4.55 34.99 -43.38
C MET A 19 -5.51 33.77 -43.44
N THR A 20 -5.18 32.75 -44.21
CA THR A 20 -6.03 31.53 -44.25
C THR A 20 -5.41 30.33 -43.59
N SER A 21 -4.41 30.50 -42.71
CA SER A 21 -3.74 29.37 -42.06
C SER A 21 -3.67 29.51 -40.55
N CYS A 22 -4.75 29.89 -39.88
CA CYS A 22 -4.82 29.94 -38.42
C CYS A 22 -6.15 29.49 -37.83
N ASN A 23 -7.07 28.89 -38.61
CA ASN A 23 -8.29 28.38 -38.00
C ASN A 23 -8.06 27.03 -37.26
N ASP A 24 -7.20 26.17 -37.78
CA ASP A 24 -6.93 24.89 -37.11
C ASP A 24 -6.12 24.99 -35.80
N TYR A 25 -5.47 26.15 -35.56
CA TYR A 25 -4.74 26.37 -34.31
C TYR A 25 -5.59 27.02 -33.22
N LEU A 26 -6.65 27.71 -33.60
CA LEU A 26 -7.61 28.32 -32.67
C LEU A 26 -8.77 27.38 -32.32
N ASP A 27 -9.01 26.35 -33.13
CA ASP A 27 -9.97 25.28 -32.83
C ASP A 27 -9.39 24.15 -31.93
N LYS A 28 -8.10 24.13 -31.69
CA LYS A 28 -7.58 23.36 -30.56
C LYS A 28 -7.97 24.07 -29.28
N GLN A 29 -8.97 23.55 -28.60
CA GLN A 29 -9.28 24.02 -27.25
C GLN A 29 -7.99 24.05 -26.42
N PRO A 30 -7.69 25.15 -25.71
CA PRO A 30 -6.47 25.26 -24.89
C PRO A 30 -6.46 24.35 -23.67
N ASP A 31 -7.42 23.49 -23.55
CA ASP A 31 -7.63 22.61 -22.41
C ASP A 31 -7.45 21.17 -22.88
N SER A 32 -6.45 20.49 -22.32
CA SER A 32 -6.22 19.04 -22.49
C SER A 32 -7.31 18.20 -21.80
N ARG A 33 -8.55 18.68 -21.75
CA ARG A 33 -9.69 17.86 -21.34
C ARG A 33 -9.85 16.76 -22.37
N LEU A 34 -9.64 15.53 -21.96
CA LEU A 34 -10.02 14.36 -22.73
C LEU A 34 -11.50 14.55 -23.13
N ASP A 35 -11.76 14.60 -24.44
CA ASP A 35 -13.13 14.57 -24.96
C ASP A 35 -13.67 13.16 -24.74
N LEU A 36 -14.44 12.97 -23.68
CA LEU A 36 -14.97 11.68 -23.25
C LEU A 36 -16.20 11.31 -24.09
N GLN A 37 -15.99 10.75 -25.27
CA GLN A 37 -17.09 10.39 -26.19
C GLN A 37 -17.53 8.92 -26.11
N SER A 38 -16.71 8.06 -25.51
CA SER A 38 -16.95 6.61 -25.50
C SER A 38 -16.53 5.94 -24.19
N PRO A 39 -17.03 4.71 -23.90
CA PRO A 39 -16.54 3.90 -22.78
C PRO A 39 -15.02 3.69 -22.81
N THR A 40 -14.41 3.60 -23.99
CA THR A 40 -12.97 3.45 -24.16
C THR A 40 -12.22 4.72 -23.69
N ASP A 41 -12.76 5.90 -23.93
CA ASP A 41 -12.13 7.16 -23.48
C ASP A 41 -12.22 7.30 -21.96
N VAL A 42 -13.34 6.89 -21.36
CA VAL A 42 -13.48 6.79 -19.90
C VAL A 42 -12.48 5.79 -19.32
N SER A 43 -12.27 4.63 -19.96
CA SER A 43 -11.24 3.66 -19.51
C SER A 43 -9.83 4.25 -19.55
N LYS A 44 -9.49 5.08 -20.55
CA LYS A 44 -8.21 5.79 -20.62
C LYS A 44 -8.06 6.84 -19.50
N LEU A 45 -9.14 7.56 -19.19
CA LEU A 45 -9.16 8.50 -18.08
C LEU A 45 -8.90 7.77 -16.75
N LEU A 46 -9.54 6.61 -16.54
CA LEU A 46 -9.45 5.84 -15.30
C LEU A 46 -8.06 5.29 -14.99
N VAL A 47 -7.13 5.25 -15.95
CA VAL A 47 -5.72 4.96 -15.67
C VAL A 47 -5.15 5.94 -14.63
N ASN A 48 -5.60 7.20 -14.66
CA ASN A 48 -5.18 8.23 -13.70
C ASN A 48 -6.01 8.23 -12.40
N ALA A 49 -7.00 7.35 -12.27
CA ALA A 49 -7.75 7.14 -11.02
C ALA A 49 -7.04 6.16 -10.06
N TYR A 50 -5.91 5.59 -10.47
CA TYR A 50 -5.01 4.84 -9.60
C TYR A 50 -3.95 5.80 -9.05
N PRO A 51 -3.75 5.86 -7.72
CA PRO A 51 -2.76 6.75 -7.14
C PRO A 51 -1.35 6.48 -7.65
N GLN A 52 -0.59 7.52 -7.90
CA GLN A 52 0.75 7.42 -8.50
C GLN A 52 1.89 7.42 -7.47
N VAL A 53 1.58 7.28 -6.18
CA VAL A 53 2.53 7.03 -5.09
C VAL A 53 1.98 5.94 -4.18
N HIS A 54 2.83 5.35 -3.34
CA HIS A 54 2.45 4.23 -2.48
C HIS A 54 2.97 4.43 -1.05
N PRO A 55 2.19 4.12 0.00
CA PRO A 55 2.59 4.39 1.38
C PRO A 55 3.58 3.38 1.97
N ALA A 56 3.99 2.35 1.23
CA ALA A 56 4.78 1.25 1.78
C ALA A 56 6.04 1.73 2.48
N TYR A 57 6.81 2.64 1.87
CA TYR A 57 8.04 3.14 2.48
C TYR A 57 7.77 3.93 3.76
N LEU A 58 6.82 4.86 3.74
CA LEU A 58 6.39 5.61 4.90
C LEU A 58 5.99 4.66 6.04
N LEU A 59 5.16 3.65 5.74
CA LEU A 59 4.64 2.74 6.75
C LEU A 59 5.69 1.74 7.25
N GLU A 60 6.67 1.33 6.42
CA GLU A 60 7.83 0.55 6.89
C GLU A 60 8.69 1.36 7.86
N MET A 61 9.01 2.62 7.52
CA MET A 61 9.74 3.52 8.40
C MET A 61 9.00 3.78 9.71
N TYR A 62 7.67 3.88 9.65
CA TYR A 62 6.81 4.20 10.78
C TYR A 62 6.52 3.02 11.70
N SER A 63 6.68 1.77 11.21
CA SER A 63 6.41 0.53 11.93
C SER A 63 7.60 0.03 12.77
N ASP A 64 7.40 -1.13 13.43
CA ASP A 64 8.47 -1.87 14.13
C ASP A 64 9.32 -2.75 13.19
N ASN A 65 9.25 -2.52 11.87
CA ASN A 65 10.16 -3.12 10.90
C ASN A 65 11.47 -2.34 10.73
N THR A 66 11.60 -1.19 11.38
CA THR A 66 12.77 -0.30 11.25
C THR A 66 13.35 0.02 12.62
N ASP A 67 14.68 -0.07 12.75
CA ASP A 67 15.48 0.35 13.90
C ASP A 67 16.41 1.51 13.54
N CYS A 68 16.87 2.26 14.54
CA CYS A 68 17.97 3.22 14.41
C CYS A 68 19.31 2.49 14.52
N ASN A 69 20.09 2.52 13.46
CA ASN A 69 21.34 1.81 13.35
C ASN A 69 22.54 2.76 13.56
N LEU A 70 23.10 2.75 14.76
CA LEU A 70 24.17 3.67 15.18
C LEU A 70 25.58 3.25 14.72
N ASN A 71 25.66 2.14 13.91
CA ASN A 71 26.99 1.59 13.64
C ASN A 71 27.60 1.97 12.32
N THR A 72 26.88 2.68 11.53
CA THR A 72 27.23 2.75 10.12
C THR A 72 28.32 3.78 9.80
N GLY A 73 28.65 4.68 10.69
CA GLY A 73 29.51 5.81 10.36
C GLY A 73 28.96 6.72 9.24
N TRP A 74 27.75 6.37 8.77
CA TRP A 74 26.97 7.09 7.79
C TRP A 74 25.72 7.60 8.49
N ASP A 75 25.82 8.75 9.07
CA ASP A 75 24.68 9.42 9.73
C ASP A 75 23.67 10.01 8.73
N ALA A 76 23.84 9.72 7.45
CA ALA A 76 22.99 10.24 6.40
C ALA A 76 21.59 9.65 6.50
N ALA A 77 20.67 10.45 6.98
CA ALA A 77 19.23 10.22 6.85
C ALA A 77 18.60 11.46 6.24
N SER A 78 17.62 11.29 5.37
CA SER A 78 16.82 12.42 4.93
C SER A 78 15.96 12.93 6.08
N ARG A 79 15.49 14.19 5.98
CA ARG A 79 14.57 14.76 6.96
C ARG A 79 13.30 13.93 7.07
N PHE A 80 12.77 13.45 5.93
CA PHE A 80 11.64 12.56 5.88
C PHE A 80 11.86 11.28 6.69
N GLN A 81 13.02 10.60 6.47
CA GLN A 81 13.36 9.37 7.18
C GLN A 81 13.45 9.59 8.69
N GLN A 82 14.07 10.67 9.11
CA GLN A 82 14.19 10.99 10.52
C GLN A 82 12.83 11.23 11.15
N GLN A 83 12.00 12.11 10.58
CA GLN A 83 10.69 12.44 11.12
C GLN A 83 9.76 11.21 11.13
N ALA A 84 9.78 10.39 10.07
CA ALA A 84 8.98 9.17 10.01
C ALA A 84 9.42 8.14 11.07
N TYR A 85 10.75 7.98 11.26
CA TYR A 85 11.23 7.06 12.28
C TYR A 85 10.98 7.57 13.71
N GLU A 86 11.21 8.85 13.99
CA GLU A 86 11.04 9.43 15.32
C GLU A 86 9.57 9.70 15.68
N TRP A 87 8.64 9.36 14.77
CA TRP A 87 7.19 9.60 14.90
C TRP A 87 6.83 11.07 15.08
N ASP A 88 7.67 11.95 14.57
CA ASP A 88 7.40 13.37 14.50
C ASP A 88 6.32 13.69 13.46
N ASP A 89 5.73 14.88 13.56
CA ASP A 89 4.90 15.41 12.49
C ASP A 89 5.77 15.69 11.26
N ILE A 90 5.52 14.93 10.17
CA ILE A 90 6.35 14.97 8.95
C ILE A 90 6.06 16.27 8.20
N THR A 91 7.07 17.14 8.15
CA THR A 91 7.00 18.46 7.49
C THR A 91 7.75 18.50 6.16
N GLU A 92 8.38 17.39 5.76
CA GLU A 92 8.99 17.25 4.44
C GLU A 92 7.90 17.16 3.37
N THR A 93 8.05 17.89 2.27
CA THR A 93 7.05 18.00 1.20
C THR A 93 7.59 17.70 -0.19
N SER A 94 8.92 17.57 -0.33
CA SER A 94 9.56 17.35 -1.63
C SER A 94 9.84 15.88 -1.94
N ASP A 95 9.56 14.98 -1.00
CA ASP A 95 9.78 13.55 -1.13
C ASP A 95 8.54 12.86 -1.73
N TYR A 96 8.72 11.89 -2.63
CA TYR A 96 7.61 11.10 -3.18
C TYR A 96 6.85 10.33 -2.10
N GLU A 97 7.53 9.99 -1.03
CA GLU A 97 7.00 9.21 0.10
C GLU A 97 6.40 10.09 1.21
N ALA A 98 6.45 11.43 1.05
CA ALA A 98 5.95 12.35 2.07
C ALA A 98 4.42 12.30 2.19
N PRO A 99 3.86 12.48 3.40
CA PRO A 99 2.41 12.52 3.61
C PRO A 99 1.68 13.56 2.76
N SER A 100 2.32 14.69 2.44
CA SER A 100 1.76 15.73 1.56
C SER A 100 1.60 15.24 0.12
N THR A 101 2.63 14.60 -0.43
CA THR A 101 2.59 13.99 -1.77
C THR A 101 1.57 12.85 -1.82
N TYR A 102 1.55 12.02 -0.77
CA TYR A 102 0.57 10.95 -0.64
C TYR A 102 -0.87 11.49 -0.60
N TRP A 103 -1.14 12.51 0.24
CA TRP A 103 -2.45 13.14 0.34
C TRP A 103 -2.92 13.69 -1.01
N SER A 104 -2.13 14.56 -1.64
CA SER A 104 -2.52 15.22 -2.90
C SER A 104 -2.77 14.20 -4.01
N THR A 105 -1.86 13.25 -4.21
CA THR A 105 -1.96 12.25 -5.28
C THR A 105 -3.17 11.33 -5.13
N TYR A 106 -3.54 10.98 -3.90
CA TYR A 106 -4.72 10.15 -3.66
C TYR A 106 -6.03 10.94 -3.87
N TYR A 107 -6.09 12.21 -3.46
CA TYR A 107 -7.26 13.05 -3.75
C TYR A 107 -7.36 13.42 -5.23
N ASP A 108 -6.26 13.51 -5.97
CA ASP A 108 -6.26 13.66 -7.43
C ASP A 108 -6.86 12.42 -8.12
N ALA A 109 -6.50 11.23 -7.65
CA ALA A 109 -7.09 9.97 -8.12
C ALA A 109 -8.61 9.92 -7.85
N ILE A 110 -9.06 10.35 -6.67
CA ILE A 110 -10.48 10.46 -6.31
C ILE A 110 -11.19 11.47 -7.21
N THR A 111 -10.57 12.62 -7.47
CA THR A 111 -11.12 13.62 -8.40
C THR A 111 -11.28 13.06 -9.80
N THR A 112 -10.31 12.31 -10.30
CA THR A 112 -10.38 11.62 -11.59
C THR A 112 -11.53 10.61 -11.64
N ALA A 113 -11.70 9.82 -10.57
CA ALA A 113 -12.82 8.90 -10.45
C ALA A 113 -14.17 9.64 -10.45
N ASN A 114 -14.26 10.78 -9.75
CA ASN A 114 -15.47 11.62 -9.73
C ASN A 114 -15.79 12.21 -11.12
N ILE A 115 -14.79 12.68 -11.87
CA ILE A 115 -14.96 13.16 -13.24
C ILE A 115 -15.54 12.04 -14.13
N ALA A 116 -15.01 10.84 -14.03
CA ALA A 116 -15.54 9.70 -14.76
C ALA A 116 -16.99 9.38 -14.38
N LEU A 117 -17.30 9.36 -13.08
CA LEU A 117 -18.66 9.10 -12.57
C LEU A 117 -19.66 10.18 -13.00
N GLU A 118 -19.29 11.46 -12.95
CA GLU A 118 -20.13 12.57 -13.39
C GLU A 118 -20.42 12.48 -14.88
N HIS A 119 -19.37 12.24 -15.70
CA HIS A 119 -19.54 12.02 -17.14
C HIS A 119 -20.48 10.84 -17.42
N ILE A 120 -20.26 9.68 -16.82
CA ILE A 120 -21.09 8.49 -17.02
C ILE A 120 -22.56 8.78 -16.66
N ASN A 121 -22.80 9.39 -15.50
CA ASN A 121 -24.16 9.69 -15.04
C ASN A 121 -24.88 10.73 -15.90
N SER A 122 -24.17 11.54 -16.66
CA SER A 122 -24.74 12.52 -17.61
C SER A 122 -25.10 11.94 -18.98
N GLN A 123 -24.71 10.69 -19.29
CA GLN A 123 -24.98 10.07 -20.57
C GLN A 123 -26.46 9.68 -20.72
N ALA A 124 -26.94 9.67 -21.98
CA ALA A 124 -28.31 9.22 -22.30
C ALA A 124 -28.53 7.74 -21.93
N ASP A 125 -27.48 6.91 -22.04
CA ASP A 125 -27.47 5.51 -21.60
C ASP A 125 -26.26 5.23 -20.71
N PRO A 126 -26.34 5.51 -19.40
CA PRO A 126 -25.27 5.20 -18.45
C PRO A 126 -24.92 3.72 -18.33
N SER A 127 -25.85 2.82 -18.73
CA SER A 127 -25.65 1.39 -18.60
C SER A 127 -24.59 0.85 -19.54
N SER A 128 -24.34 1.52 -20.66
CA SER A 128 -23.27 1.20 -21.61
C SER A 128 -21.86 1.41 -21.02
N TYR A 129 -21.76 2.14 -19.90
CA TYR A 129 -20.51 2.42 -19.17
C TYR A 129 -20.39 1.62 -17.86
N SER A 130 -21.17 0.54 -17.67
CA SER A 130 -21.25 -0.18 -16.38
C SER A 130 -19.89 -0.62 -15.86
N ALA A 131 -19.01 -1.16 -16.72
CA ALA A 131 -17.67 -1.59 -16.32
C ALA A 131 -16.81 -0.42 -15.82
N GLN A 132 -16.83 0.71 -16.53
CA GLN A 132 -16.09 1.92 -16.18
C GLN A 132 -16.64 2.57 -14.90
N LYS A 133 -17.97 2.56 -14.72
CA LYS A 133 -18.58 2.99 -13.47
C LYS A 133 -18.12 2.14 -12.29
N GLY A 134 -18.09 0.82 -12.48
CA GLY A 134 -17.60 -0.11 -11.46
C GLY A 134 -16.15 0.15 -11.10
N GLU A 135 -15.27 0.34 -12.08
CA GLU A 135 -13.86 0.65 -11.87
C GLU A 135 -13.68 2.01 -11.17
N ALA A 136 -14.39 3.06 -11.58
CA ALA A 136 -14.32 4.39 -10.96
C ALA A 136 -14.70 4.36 -9.47
N LEU A 137 -15.78 3.65 -9.12
CA LEU A 137 -16.22 3.46 -7.73
C LEU A 137 -15.16 2.71 -6.90
N LEU A 138 -14.57 1.66 -7.47
CA LEU A 138 -13.49 0.89 -6.82
C LEU A 138 -12.24 1.72 -6.61
N CYS A 139 -11.83 2.52 -7.59
CA CYS A 139 -10.69 3.43 -7.46
C CYS A 139 -10.91 4.45 -6.35
N ARG A 140 -12.11 5.07 -6.27
CA ARG A 140 -12.46 6.01 -5.20
C ARG A 140 -12.47 5.33 -3.83
N ALA A 141 -13.10 4.18 -3.71
CA ALA A 141 -13.13 3.40 -2.48
C ALA A 141 -11.72 2.99 -2.02
N TYR A 142 -10.90 2.53 -2.95
CA TYR A 142 -9.51 2.12 -2.69
C TYR A 142 -8.67 3.31 -2.22
N ALA A 143 -8.72 4.44 -2.94
CA ALA A 143 -7.95 5.62 -2.57
C ALA A 143 -8.35 6.13 -1.17
N MET A 144 -9.65 6.18 -0.85
CA MET A 144 -10.13 6.56 0.47
C MET A 144 -9.74 5.56 1.57
N PHE A 145 -9.75 4.27 1.27
CA PHE A 145 -9.31 3.24 2.21
C PHE A 145 -7.81 3.37 2.54
N GLN A 146 -6.98 3.62 1.54
CA GLN A 146 -5.55 3.83 1.74
C GLN A 146 -5.25 5.11 2.51
N LEU A 147 -5.96 6.21 2.22
CA LEU A 147 -5.89 7.45 3.01
C LEU A 147 -6.27 7.20 4.48
N ALA A 148 -7.34 6.43 4.73
CA ALA A 148 -7.74 6.05 6.07
C ALA A 148 -6.65 5.23 6.79
N ASN A 149 -6.00 4.30 6.09
CA ASN A 149 -4.92 3.49 6.63
C ASN A 149 -3.71 4.32 7.09
N VAL A 150 -3.47 5.48 6.49
CA VAL A 150 -2.37 6.40 6.86
C VAL A 150 -2.83 7.40 7.91
N PHE A 151 -3.93 8.12 7.67
CA PHE A 151 -4.31 9.33 8.41
C PHE A 151 -5.39 9.12 9.48
N CYS A 152 -5.92 7.91 9.62
CA CYS A 152 -6.90 7.58 10.66
C CYS A 152 -6.37 6.49 11.60
N MET A 153 -7.05 6.33 12.74
CA MET A 153 -6.89 5.15 13.58
C MET A 153 -7.37 3.88 12.83
N ALA A 154 -6.98 2.70 13.29
CA ALA A 154 -7.65 1.49 12.80
C ALA A 154 -9.13 1.50 13.18
N TYR A 155 -9.97 0.97 12.30
CA TYR A 155 -11.39 0.83 12.62
C TYR A 155 -11.57 -0.09 13.82
N ASP A 156 -12.36 0.39 14.78
CA ASP A 156 -12.81 -0.38 15.92
C ASP A 156 -14.29 -0.02 16.17
N GLU A 157 -15.16 -1.02 16.20
CA GLU A 157 -16.60 -0.81 16.32
C GLU A 157 -16.98 -0.01 17.55
N THR A 158 -16.19 -0.09 18.62
CA THR A 158 -16.45 0.62 19.88
C THR A 158 -16.08 2.10 19.85
N THR A 159 -15.17 2.53 18.95
CA THR A 159 -14.64 3.90 18.91
C THR A 159 -14.85 4.61 17.57
N ALA A 160 -15.16 3.89 16.49
CA ALA A 160 -15.28 4.45 15.15
C ALA A 160 -16.29 5.59 15.02
N ALA A 161 -17.32 5.63 15.89
CA ALA A 161 -18.30 6.72 15.93
C ALA A 161 -17.74 8.04 16.50
N THR A 162 -16.55 8.01 17.12
CA THR A 162 -15.88 9.18 17.71
C THR A 162 -14.49 9.43 17.12
N ASP A 163 -13.87 8.41 16.53
CA ASP A 163 -12.60 8.56 15.85
C ASP A 163 -12.78 9.42 14.58
N LEU A 164 -11.78 10.26 14.29
CA LEU A 164 -11.82 11.15 13.15
C LEU A 164 -11.70 10.35 11.82
N GLY A 165 -12.63 10.62 10.92
CA GLY A 165 -12.59 10.18 9.53
C GLY A 165 -11.75 11.10 8.64
N LEU A 166 -12.11 11.12 7.34
CA LEU A 166 -11.53 12.00 6.31
C LEU A 166 -12.63 12.56 5.42
N PRO A 167 -12.43 13.73 4.81
CA PRO A 167 -13.35 14.24 3.79
C PRO A 167 -13.52 13.21 2.66
N TYR A 168 -14.77 12.92 2.31
CA TYR A 168 -15.11 11.98 1.24
C TYR A 168 -15.83 12.71 0.11
N PRO A 169 -15.11 13.26 -0.90
CA PRO A 169 -15.74 13.96 -2.01
C PRO A 169 -16.41 12.97 -2.97
N GLU A 170 -17.70 13.17 -3.22
CA GLU A 170 -18.50 12.34 -4.13
C GLU A 170 -18.81 13.07 -5.45
N VAL A 171 -18.38 14.33 -5.58
CA VAL A 171 -18.58 15.20 -6.73
C VAL A 171 -17.29 15.89 -7.13
N VAL A 172 -17.24 16.38 -8.36
CA VAL A 172 -16.13 17.23 -8.83
C VAL A 172 -16.25 18.62 -8.20
N GLU A 173 -15.18 19.06 -7.52
CA GLU A 173 -15.12 20.37 -6.92
C GLU A 173 -14.99 21.47 -7.99
N THR A 174 -15.88 22.45 -7.93
CA THR A 174 -15.87 23.62 -8.81
C THR A 174 -15.56 24.91 -8.06
N ASN A 175 -15.49 24.87 -6.74
CA ASN A 175 -15.24 26.03 -5.87
C ASN A 175 -13.86 25.98 -5.24
N VAL A 176 -13.16 27.10 -5.18
CA VAL A 176 -11.79 27.21 -4.66
C VAL A 176 -11.73 27.15 -3.13
N HIS A 177 -12.84 27.41 -2.43
CA HIS A 177 -12.89 27.45 -0.96
C HIS A 177 -14.02 26.61 -0.40
N VAL A 178 -13.87 25.30 -0.46
CA VAL A 178 -14.80 24.38 0.22
C VAL A 178 -14.25 24.02 1.60
N LYS A 179 -15.08 24.19 2.63
CA LYS A 179 -14.76 23.68 3.96
C LYS A 179 -15.21 22.22 4.06
N TYR A 180 -14.28 21.37 4.34
CA TYR A 180 -14.54 19.95 4.55
C TYR A 180 -14.55 19.62 6.04
N ASP A 181 -15.60 18.92 6.46
CA ASP A 181 -15.61 18.19 7.72
C ASP A 181 -15.00 16.81 7.50
N ARG A 182 -14.23 16.36 8.46
CA ARG A 182 -13.67 15.00 8.42
C ARG A 182 -14.73 13.93 8.66
N GLY A 183 -15.79 14.25 9.38
CA GLY A 183 -16.73 13.27 9.88
C GLY A 183 -16.08 12.23 10.80
N THR A 184 -16.77 11.14 11.02
CA THR A 184 -16.30 10.02 11.83
C THR A 184 -15.70 8.92 10.99
N LEU A 185 -14.85 8.08 11.60
CA LEU A 185 -14.31 6.90 10.97
C LEU A 185 -15.40 5.89 10.56
N ALA A 186 -16.47 5.80 11.35
CA ALA A 186 -17.63 4.95 11.01
C ALA A 186 -18.32 5.41 9.72
N GLU A 187 -18.55 6.74 9.56
CA GLU A 187 -19.12 7.31 8.35
C GLU A 187 -18.21 7.09 7.13
N LEU A 188 -16.89 7.27 7.31
CA LEU A 188 -15.90 7.04 6.27
C LEU A 188 -15.96 5.60 5.76
N TYR A 189 -15.90 4.62 6.67
CA TYR A 189 -15.95 3.21 6.30
C TYR A 189 -17.28 2.80 5.66
N ALA A 190 -18.40 3.38 6.10
CA ALA A 190 -19.71 3.16 5.48
C ALA A 190 -19.77 3.69 4.04
N LYS A 191 -19.15 4.83 3.75
CA LYS A 191 -19.05 5.38 2.38
C LYS A 191 -18.13 4.53 1.49
N ILE A 192 -16.99 4.09 2.02
CA ILE A 192 -16.11 3.16 1.31
C ILE A 192 -16.85 1.86 0.99
N ASP A 193 -17.57 1.27 1.96
CA ASP A 193 -18.37 0.04 1.75
C ASP A 193 -19.43 0.23 0.68
N LYS A 194 -20.13 1.35 0.65
CA LYS A 194 -21.14 1.67 -0.37
C LYS A 194 -20.53 1.66 -1.77
N ASP A 195 -19.45 2.39 -1.99
CA ASP A 195 -18.77 2.44 -3.29
C ASP A 195 -18.19 1.08 -3.69
N LEU A 196 -17.57 0.38 -2.73
CA LEU A 196 -17.03 -0.97 -2.94
C LEU A 196 -18.15 -1.95 -3.37
N GLN A 197 -19.29 -1.97 -2.67
CA GLN A 197 -20.39 -2.88 -2.99
C GLN A 197 -21.04 -2.58 -4.34
N GLU A 198 -21.19 -1.31 -4.71
CA GLU A 198 -21.68 -0.94 -6.03
C GLU A 198 -20.64 -1.27 -7.12
N GLY A 199 -19.36 -0.93 -6.89
CA GLY A 199 -18.28 -1.21 -7.81
C GLY A 199 -18.12 -2.70 -8.11
N LEU A 200 -18.18 -3.55 -7.08
CA LEU A 200 -18.09 -5.02 -7.22
C LEU A 200 -19.18 -5.64 -8.10
N LYS A 201 -20.36 -5.02 -8.19
CA LYS A 201 -21.46 -5.49 -9.04
C LYS A 201 -21.26 -5.14 -10.51
N LEU A 202 -20.52 -4.08 -10.78
CA LEU A 202 -20.43 -3.44 -12.09
C LEU A 202 -19.10 -3.70 -12.80
N VAL A 203 -18.00 -3.90 -12.03
CA VAL A 203 -16.66 -3.99 -12.58
C VAL A 203 -16.52 -5.11 -13.59
N GLY A 204 -15.90 -4.80 -14.74
CA GLY A 204 -15.57 -5.77 -15.77
C GLY A 204 -14.26 -6.51 -15.49
N SER A 205 -13.90 -7.40 -16.43
CA SER A 205 -12.61 -8.12 -16.38
C SER A 205 -11.90 -8.12 -17.74
N THR A 206 -12.42 -7.38 -18.71
CA THR A 206 -11.91 -7.33 -20.08
C THR A 206 -11.10 -6.07 -20.29
N TYR A 207 -9.79 -6.17 -20.08
CA TYR A 207 -8.81 -5.12 -20.28
C TYR A 207 -7.62 -5.68 -21.07
N ASP A 208 -6.94 -4.83 -21.83
CA ASP A 208 -5.70 -5.22 -22.53
C ASP A 208 -4.58 -5.60 -21.55
N LYS A 209 -4.55 -4.93 -20.40
CA LYS A 209 -3.59 -5.15 -19.31
C LYS A 209 -4.32 -5.32 -17.98
N PRO A 210 -4.99 -6.45 -17.74
CA PRO A 210 -5.93 -6.61 -16.62
C PRO A 210 -5.26 -6.51 -15.24
N LYS A 211 -3.94 -6.71 -15.12
CA LYS A 211 -3.22 -6.60 -13.84
C LYS A 211 -3.03 -5.15 -13.37
N PHE A 212 -3.28 -4.17 -14.23
CA PHE A 212 -3.18 -2.74 -13.89
C PHE A 212 -4.55 -2.06 -13.73
N HIS A 213 -5.61 -2.86 -13.69
CA HIS A 213 -7.00 -2.41 -13.52
C HIS A 213 -7.70 -3.24 -12.44
N PHE A 214 -8.71 -2.65 -11.81
CA PHE A 214 -9.63 -3.45 -11.03
C PHE A 214 -10.42 -4.38 -11.96
N THR A 215 -10.23 -5.66 -11.75
CA THR A 215 -11.05 -6.74 -12.30
C THR A 215 -11.95 -7.28 -11.20
N SER A 216 -12.92 -8.14 -11.53
CA SER A 216 -13.75 -8.80 -10.50
C SER A 216 -12.90 -9.57 -9.47
N THR A 217 -11.73 -10.10 -9.87
CA THR A 217 -10.83 -10.83 -8.95
C THR A 217 -10.05 -9.89 -8.05
N SER A 218 -9.42 -8.83 -8.60
CA SER A 218 -8.67 -7.88 -7.79
C SER A 218 -9.58 -7.03 -6.90
N ALA A 219 -10.80 -6.72 -7.35
CA ALA A 219 -11.82 -6.06 -6.54
C ALA A 219 -12.28 -6.96 -5.37
N ALA A 220 -12.40 -8.27 -5.59
CA ALA A 220 -12.70 -9.21 -4.51
C ALA A 220 -11.53 -9.31 -3.50
N ALA A 221 -10.27 -9.25 -3.94
CA ALA A 221 -9.12 -9.21 -3.04
C ALA A 221 -9.10 -7.93 -2.19
N PHE A 222 -9.37 -6.77 -2.82
CA PHE A 222 -9.55 -5.51 -2.10
C PHE A 222 -10.68 -5.63 -1.07
N ALA A 223 -11.83 -6.16 -1.45
CA ALA A 223 -12.96 -6.36 -0.54
C ALA A 223 -12.60 -7.28 0.64
N ALA A 224 -11.86 -8.36 0.41
CA ALA A 224 -11.41 -9.25 1.48
C ALA A 224 -10.55 -8.51 2.51
N ARG A 225 -9.54 -7.73 2.08
CA ARG A 225 -8.70 -6.92 2.97
C ARG A 225 -9.51 -5.82 3.66
N PHE A 226 -10.37 -5.11 2.94
CA PHE A 226 -11.23 -4.07 3.49
C PHE A 226 -12.13 -4.61 4.60
N TYR A 227 -12.84 -5.72 4.35
CA TYR A 227 -13.75 -6.29 5.35
C TYR A 227 -13.02 -6.90 6.56
N LEU A 228 -11.81 -7.43 6.39
CA LEU A 228 -10.96 -7.81 7.52
C LEU A 228 -10.68 -6.59 8.41
N TYR A 229 -10.32 -5.44 7.82
CA TYR A 229 -10.01 -4.22 8.57
C TYR A 229 -11.28 -3.54 9.12
N TYR A 230 -12.41 -3.72 8.45
CA TYR A 230 -13.73 -3.24 8.88
C TYR A 230 -14.39 -4.13 9.94
N GLN A 231 -13.70 -5.19 10.39
CA GLN A 231 -14.19 -6.19 11.37
C GLN A 231 -15.47 -6.93 10.90
N LYS A 232 -15.66 -7.10 9.61
CA LYS A 232 -16.73 -7.89 8.98
C LYS A 232 -16.16 -9.20 8.46
N TYR A 233 -15.77 -10.08 9.38
CA TYR A 233 -14.96 -11.25 9.07
C TYR A 233 -15.66 -12.26 8.14
N ASP A 234 -16.97 -12.47 8.29
CA ASP A 234 -17.75 -13.29 7.36
C ASP A 234 -17.62 -12.80 5.91
N LYS A 235 -17.73 -11.48 5.69
CA LYS A 235 -17.54 -10.89 4.37
C LYS A 235 -16.10 -11.02 3.88
N ALA A 236 -15.11 -10.87 4.76
CA ALA A 236 -13.72 -11.07 4.39
C ALA A 236 -13.50 -12.50 3.85
N VAL A 237 -14.05 -13.52 4.52
CA VAL A 237 -14.02 -14.91 4.05
C VAL A 237 -14.77 -15.08 2.74
N GLU A 238 -15.96 -14.50 2.60
CA GLU A 238 -16.77 -14.58 1.36
C GLU A 238 -15.98 -14.07 0.16
N TYR A 239 -15.38 -12.87 0.27
CA TYR A 239 -14.64 -12.27 -0.84
C TYR A 239 -13.29 -12.95 -1.10
N ALA A 240 -12.60 -13.40 -0.08
CA ALA A 240 -11.40 -14.22 -0.25
C ALA A 240 -11.71 -15.54 -0.99
N ASN A 241 -12.87 -16.16 -0.73
CA ASN A 241 -13.34 -17.35 -1.47
C ASN A 241 -13.58 -17.05 -2.95
N LYS A 242 -14.04 -15.84 -3.32
CA LYS A 242 -14.21 -15.43 -4.72
C LYS A 242 -12.86 -15.32 -5.46
N VAL A 243 -11.80 -14.94 -4.76
CA VAL A 243 -10.43 -14.89 -5.30
C VAL A 243 -9.83 -16.28 -5.44
N LEU A 244 -9.87 -17.06 -4.37
CA LEU A 244 -9.12 -18.32 -4.22
C LEU A 244 -9.83 -19.50 -4.89
N GLY A 245 -11.16 -19.42 -5.05
CA GLY A 245 -11.97 -20.49 -5.64
C GLY A 245 -11.87 -21.80 -4.85
N SER A 246 -12.07 -22.91 -5.53
CA SER A 246 -11.99 -24.26 -4.95
C SER A 246 -10.57 -24.79 -4.83
N ASN A 247 -9.57 -24.13 -5.43
CA ASN A 247 -8.18 -24.53 -5.43
C ASN A 247 -7.27 -23.35 -5.07
N ALA A 248 -7.26 -22.97 -3.81
CA ALA A 248 -6.44 -21.86 -3.32
C ALA A 248 -4.95 -22.02 -3.70
N LYS A 249 -4.39 -23.23 -3.50
CA LYS A 249 -2.99 -23.53 -3.85
C LYS A 249 -2.64 -23.19 -5.30
N GLY A 250 -3.57 -23.40 -6.23
CA GLY A 250 -3.37 -23.10 -7.65
C GLY A 250 -3.39 -21.61 -8.00
N MET A 251 -3.70 -20.73 -7.04
CA MET A 251 -3.67 -19.27 -7.18
C MET A 251 -2.39 -18.65 -6.60
N LEU A 252 -1.70 -19.36 -5.69
CA LEU A 252 -0.54 -18.84 -4.99
C LEU A 252 0.68 -18.68 -5.92
N ARG A 253 1.63 -17.90 -5.47
CA ARG A 253 2.92 -17.68 -6.13
C ARG A 253 3.71 -18.97 -6.17
N ASP A 254 4.39 -19.22 -7.28
CA ASP A 254 5.43 -20.24 -7.36
C ASP A 254 6.71 -19.73 -6.67
N TRP A 255 6.69 -19.82 -5.35
CA TRP A 255 7.79 -19.38 -4.50
C TRP A 255 9.08 -20.15 -4.76
N ASN A 256 9.00 -21.44 -5.17
CA ASN A 256 10.18 -22.24 -5.51
C ASN A 256 10.90 -21.66 -6.73
N THR A 257 10.17 -21.40 -7.79
CA THR A 257 10.72 -20.78 -9.00
C THR A 257 11.26 -19.39 -8.71
N TRP A 258 10.50 -18.55 -8.00
CA TRP A 258 10.94 -17.19 -7.66
C TRP A 258 12.16 -17.17 -6.74
N GLY A 259 12.18 -17.99 -5.67
CA GLY A 259 13.29 -18.05 -4.72
C GLY A 259 14.59 -18.62 -5.28
N ALA A 260 14.52 -19.40 -6.38
CA ALA A 260 15.67 -19.90 -7.10
C ALA A 260 16.36 -18.86 -7.99
N LEU A 261 15.71 -17.73 -8.26
CA LEU A 261 16.28 -16.66 -9.08
C LEU A 261 17.43 -15.95 -8.34
N SER A 262 18.31 -15.34 -9.15
CA SER A 262 19.37 -14.49 -8.59
C SER A 262 18.77 -13.33 -7.78
N ALA A 263 19.16 -13.22 -6.52
CA ALA A 263 18.72 -12.16 -5.62
C ALA A 263 19.40 -10.81 -5.91
N ASN A 264 19.64 -10.47 -7.18
CA ASN A 264 20.12 -9.15 -7.55
C ASN A 264 18.98 -8.13 -7.57
N LYS A 265 19.34 -6.86 -7.72
CA LYS A 265 18.37 -5.74 -7.63
C LYS A 265 17.39 -5.63 -8.80
N GLN A 266 17.52 -6.47 -9.83
CA GLN A 266 16.67 -6.46 -11.03
C GLN A 266 15.92 -7.77 -11.24
N ILE A 267 16.63 -8.93 -11.23
CA ILE A 267 16.03 -10.20 -11.64
C ILE A 267 14.90 -10.61 -10.69
N GLN A 268 15.19 -10.68 -9.40
CA GLN A 268 14.20 -11.17 -8.43
C GLN A 268 13.03 -10.20 -8.23
N PRO A 269 13.25 -8.87 -8.09
CA PRO A 269 12.14 -7.92 -8.00
C PRO A 269 11.27 -7.90 -9.26
N ASN A 270 11.86 -7.87 -10.45
CA ASN A 270 11.09 -7.84 -11.70
C ASN A 270 10.25 -9.11 -11.88
N ALA A 271 10.79 -10.27 -11.51
CA ALA A 271 10.01 -11.50 -11.51
C ALA A 271 8.89 -11.52 -10.44
N TYR A 272 9.05 -10.78 -9.34
CA TYR A 272 8.01 -10.67 -8.31
C TYR A 272 6.78 -9.94 -8.82
N ILE A 273 6.98 -8.85 -9.57
CA ILE A 273 5.91 -7.98 -10.07
C ILE A 273 5.49 -8.31 -11.51
N ASP A 274 5.99 -9.39 -12.10
CA ASP A 274 5.64 -9.75 -13.47
C ASP A 274 4.12 -9.97 -13.62
N SER A 275 3.53 -9.36 -14.63
CA SER A 275 2.09 -9.42 -14.89
C SER A 275 1.59 -10.81 -15.30
N SER A 276 2.47 -11.70 -15.74
CA SER A 276 2.15 -13.10 -16.02
C SER A 276 2.01 -13.95 -14.75
N VAL A 277 2.54 -13.49 -13.62
CA VAL A 277 2.41 -14.19 -12.33
C VAL A 277 0.96 -14.21 -11.89
N LYS A 278 0.40 -15.40 -11.78
CA LYS A 278 -1.02 -15.60 -11.49
C LYS A 278 -1.42 -15.01 -10.12
N ALA A 279 -0.54 -15.13 -9.16
CA ALA A 279 -0.76 -14.62 -7.80
C ALA A 279 -0.87 -13.10 -7.71
N ASN A 280 -0.29 -12.34 -8.65
CA ASN A 280 -0.47 -10.90 -8.72
C ASN A 280 -1.88 -10.58 -9.22
N LEU A 281 -2.68 -9.90 -8.42
CA LEU A 281 -4.08 -9.59 -8.72
C LEU A 281 -4.24 -8.13 -9.17
N LEU A 282 -3.51 -7.22 -8.53
CA LEU A 282 -3.40 -5.82 -8.95
C LEU A 282 -1.95 -5.38 -8.80
N LEU A 283 -1.40 -4.79 -9.86
CA LEU A 283 -0.09 -4.15 -9.89
C LEU A 283 -0.26 -2.64 -9.96
N GLN A 284 0.49 -1.91 -9.15
CA GLN A 284 0.46 -0.46 -9.14
C GLN A 284 1.82 0.10 -9.49
N VAL A 285 1.88 0.91 -10.56
CA VAL A 285 3.07 1.66 -10.98
C VAL A 285 3.05 3.01 -10.28
N VAL A 286 4.13 3.37 -9.61
CA VAL A 286 4.19 4.57 -8.78
C VAL A 286 5.53 5.27 -8.89
N ALA A 287 5.53 6.58 -8.66
CA ALA A 287 6.75 7.33 -8.39
C ALA A 287 7.19 6.98 -6.96
N SER A 288 8.40 6.43 -6.81
CA SER A 288 8.91 5.98 -5.52
C SER A 288 10.42 5.77 -5.57
N GLU A 289 11.10 6.19 -4.55
CA GLU A 289 12.51 5.88 -4.33
C GLU A 289 12.75 4.55 -3.62
N TRP A 290 11.67 3.91 -3.12
CA TRP A 290 11.78 2.68 -2.35
C TRP A 290 12.52 1.56 -3.07
N GLY A 291 12.31 1.40 -4.36
CA GLY A 291 13.04 0.43 -5.18
C GLY A 291 14.52 0.76 -5.33
N ALA A 292 14.91 2.02 -5.42
CA ALA A 292 16.31 2.48 -5.45
C ALA A 292 16.97 2.28 -4.11
N ILE A 293 16.28 2.69 -3.14
CA ILE A 293 16.59 2.57 -1.79
C ILE A 293 16.51 1.16 -1.43
N GLY A 294 15.62 0.51 -1.92
CA GLY A 294 15.44 -0.75 -1.75
C GLY A 294 16.35 -1.63 -2.46
N GLY A 295 16.95 -1.15 -3.25
CA GLY A 295 18.21 -1.60 -3.42
C GLY A 295 18.81 -1.47 -2.09
N PRO A 296 18.23 -1.43 -1.28
CA PRO A 296 17.28 -0.97 -0.45
C PRO A 296 17.85 -0.51 0.67
N PHE A 297 18.35 0.00 0.55
CA PHE A 297 18.96 0.19 1.30
C PHE A 297 19.81 0.89 1.54
N GLN A 298 19.58 1.32 0.72
CA GLN A 298 19.95 2.52 0.80
C GLN A 298 19.05 3.27 1.57
N TYR A 299 17.94 2.91 1.82
CA TYR A 299 17.28 3.69 2.72
C TYR A 299 18.08 3.62 3.95
N GLY A 300 18.32 4.72 4.27
CA GLY A 300 18.98 5.15 5.35
C GLY A 300 19.99 4.19 5.89
N ASP A 301 21.10 4.53 5.89
CA ASP A 301 22.08 3.77 6.59
C ASP A 301 21.80 3.85 8.09
N LYS A 302 21.17 4.93 8.53
CA LYS A 302 20.78 5.13 9.93
C LYS A 302 19.50 4.36 10.30
N TYR A 303 18.47 4.39 9.48
CA TYR A 303 17.19 3.74 9.75
C TYR A 303 16.98 2.58 8.80
N ALA A 304 16.89 1.36 9.31
CA ALA A 304 16.86 0.17 8.47
C ALA A 304 16.17 -1.03 9.14
N HIS A 305 15.80 -2.00 8.32
CA HIS A 305 15.45 -3.34 8.79
C HIS A 305 16.71 -4.00 9.35
N SER A 306 16.93 -3.88 10.65
CA SER A 306 18.17 -4.24 11.32
C SER A 306 18.36 -5.76 11.44
N ALA A 307 19.57 -6.16 11.83
CA ALA A 307 19.84 -7.55 12.16
C ALA A 307 18.96 -8.09 13.29
N ILE A 308 18.57 -7.24 14.25
CA ILE A 308 17.71 -7.64 15.37
C ILE A 308 16.30 -7.93 14.84
N VAL A 309 15.72 -6.99 14.08
CA VAL A 309 14.41 -7.20 13.45
C VAL A 309 14.44 -8.44 12.56
N ALA A 310 15.47 -8.59 11.72
CA ALA A 310 15.59 -9.73 10.81
C ALA A 310 15.69 -11.06 11.54
N THR A 311 16.57 -11.15 12.55
CA THR A 311 16.90 -12.46 13.19
C THR A 311 15.97 -12.83 14.34
N LYS A 312 15.30 -11.86 14.95
CA LYS A 312 14.45 -12.09 16.12
C LYS A 312 12.96 -11.99 15.83
N GLU A 313 12.57 -11.29 14.77
CA GLU A 313 11.18 -10.92 14.60
C GLU A 313 10.61 -11.21 13.21
N THR A 314 11.48 -11.33 12.14
CA THR A 314 11.02 -11.42 10.76
C THR A 314 11.79 -12.48 9.95
N VAL A 315 12.44 -12.07 8.87
CA VAL A 315 12.94 -12.92 7.77
C VAL A 315 13.98 -13.99 8.14
N GLN A 316 14.59 -13.91 9.30
CA GLN A 316 15.51 -14.93 9.85
C GLN A 316 15.08 -15.41 11.24
N SER A 317 13.92 -14.97 11.73
CA SER A 317 13.41 -15.38 13.03
C SER A 317 13.02 -16.86 13.04
N GLU A 318 12.96 -17.44 14.22
CA GLU A 318 12.40 -18.77 14.44
C GLU A 318 10.87 -18.68 14.52
N GLY A 319 10.19 -19.62 13.90
CA GLY A 319 8.75 -19.82 13.96
C GLY A 319 8.43 -21.29 14.24
N PRO A 320 7.15 -21.68 14.36
CA PRO A 320 6.78 -23.09 14.51
C PRO A 320 7.21 -23.95 13.31
N TRP A 321 7.59 -23.32 12.20
CA TRP A 321 8.17 -23.92 11.00
C TRP A 321 9.69 -24.10 11.05
N GLY A 322 10.37 -23.59 12.08
CA GLY A 322 11.82 -23.50 12.19
C GLY A 322 12.38 -22.12 11.83
N ILE A 323 13.67 -22.05 11.48
CA ILE A 323 14.34 -20.78 11.12
C ILE A 323 13.90 -20.34 9.72
N SER A 324 13.29 -19.17 9.61
CA SER A 324 12.54 -18.70 8.43
C SER A 324 13.35 -18.71 7.13
N ASP A 325 14.57 -18.17 7.08
CA ASP A 325 15.39 -18.14 5.86
C ASP A 325 15.94 -19.52 5.46
N LYS A 326 15.93 -20.50 6.37
CA LYS A 326 16.28 -21.88 6.06
C LYS A 326 15.10 -22.64 5.46
N VAL A 327 13.90 -22.31 5.91
CA VAL A 327 12.67 -23.00 5.55
C VAL A 327 12.02 -22.40 4.31
N PHE A 328 11.93 -21.08 4.21
CA PHE A 328 11.17 -20.40 3.15
C PHE A 328 11.97 -20.13 1.87
N ASN A 329 11.25 -19.97 0.76
CA ASN A 329 11.78 -19.77 -0.58
C ASN A 329 12.04 -18.29 -0.87
N TYR A 330 12.94 -17.68 -0.14
CA TYR A 330 13.49 -16.36 -0.44
C TYR A 330 14.96 -16.29 -0.08
N THR A 331 15.63 -15.28 -0.62
CA THR A 331 17.01 -14.95 -0.26
C THR A 331 17.02 -13.64 0.51
N VAL A 332 17.57 -13.69 1.73
CA VAL A 332 17.84 -12.46 2.48
C VAL A 332 19.15 -11.87 1.99
N PHE A 333 19.08 -10.69 1.38
CA PHE A 333 20.27 -9.90 1.12
C PHE A 333 20.66 -9.17 2.40
N SER A 334 21.90 -9.33 2.84
CA SER A 334 22.41 -8.66 4.04
C SER A 334 23.66 -7.87 3.73
N ASN A 335 23.73 -6.69 4.29
CA ASN A 335 24.97 -5.92 4.43
C ASN A 335 25.33 -5.90 5.91
N ALA A 336 26.23 -6.78 6.32
CA ALA A 336 26.61 -6.93 7.73
C ALA A 336 27.26 -5.66 8.29
N SER A 337 28.05 -4.92 7.48
CA SER A 337 28.68 -3.68 7.89
C SER A 337 27.67 -2.57 8.21
N LEU A 338 26.54 -2.59 7.55
CA LEU A 338 25.45 -1.63 7.72
C LEU A 338 24.32 -2.19 8.58
N SER A 339 24.40 -3.44 9.03
CA SER A 339 23.33 -4.13 9.77
C SER A 339 21.97 -4.04 9.07
N LYS A 340 21.94 -4.32 7.76
CA LYS A 340 20.73 -4.23 6.93
C LYS A 340 20.39 -5.55 6.31
N TYR A 341 19.10 -5.88 6.33
CA TYR A 341 18.57 -7.16 5.88
C TYR A 341 17.33 -6.96 5.00
N ILE A 342 17.30 -7.62 3.85
CA ILE A 342 16.25 -7.40 2.88
C ILE A 342 15.87 -8.63 2.10
N VAL A 343 14.59 -8.66 1.74
CA VAL A 343 14.05 -9.50 0.68
C VAL A 343 13.69 -8.60 -0.52
N ARG A 344 14.35 -8.83 -1.66
CA ARG A 344 14.20 -7.95 -2.84
C ARG A 344 12.93 -8.29 -3.62
N LYS A 345 11.88 -7.51 -3.41
CA LYS A 345 10.59 -7.65 -4.08
C LYS A 345 10.20 -6.44 -4.92
N ILE A 346 10.68 -5.28 -4.57
CA ILE A 346 10.31 -4.01 -5.19
C ILE A 346 11.40 -3.63 -6.19
N PRO A 347 11.07 -3.53 -7.49
CA PRO A 347 12.02 -3.12 -8.50
C PRO A 347 12.33 -1.63 -8.41
N TYR A 348 13.42 -1.24 -9.02
CA TYR A 348 13.77 0.15 -9.25
C TYR A 348 13.93 0.41 -10.72
N ASP A 349 13.08 1.26 -11.22
CA ASP A 349 13.17 1.78 -12.58
C ASP A 349 13.28 3.30 -12.53
N PHE A 350 14.02 3.89 -13.46
CA PHE A 350 14.20 5.32 -13.57
C PHE A 350 13.84 5.78 -14.96
N GLU A 351 12.78 6.57 -15.06
CA GLU A 351 12.35 7.17 -16.31
C GLU A 351 13.06 8.50 -16.52
N TYR A 352 13.93 8.55 -17.54
CA TYR A 352 14.67 9.74 -17.88
C TYR A 352 13.81 10.72 -18.69
N ALA A 353 13.55 11.89 -18.15
CA ALA A 353 13.03 13.03 -18.90
C ALA A 353 14.13 13.68 -19.76
N ASP A 354 15.38 13.69 -19.26
CA ASP A 354 16.59 14.10 -19.97
C ASP A 354 17.74 13.15 -19.60
N ILE A 355 18.13 12.30 -20.54
CA ILE A 355 19.20 11.32 -20.35
C ILE A 355 20.56 12.02 -20.16
N GLN A 356 20.82 13.15 -20.86
CA GLN A 356 22.11 13.83 -20.80
C GLN A 356 22.27 14.58 -19.47
N ALA A 357 21.21 15.19 -18.98
CA ALA A 357 21.20 15.87 -17.69
C ALA A 357 21.01 14.90 -16.50
N GLY A 358 20.68 13.64 -16.75
CA GLY A 358 20.36 12.68 -15.69
C GLY A 358 19.07 13.00 -14.92
N ILE A 359 18.18 13.79 -15.53
CA ILE A 359 16.93 14.21 -14.91
C ILE A 359 15.81 13.22 -15.27
N GLY A 360 15.06 12.79 -14.28
CA GLY A 360 13.95 11.86 -14.46
C GLY A 360 13.21 11.58 -13.16
N THR A 361 12.34 10.59 -13.20
CA THR A 361 11.52 10.17 -12.07
C THR A 361 11.81 8.71 -11.72
N PRO A 362 12.11 8.40 -10.46
CA PRO A 362 12.21 7.01 -10.01
C PRO A 362 10.83 6.38 -9.96
N HIS A 363 10.73 5.14 -10.43
CA HIS A 363 9.52 4.35 -10.42
C HIS A 363 9.73 3.02 -9.71
N ALA A 364 8.68 2.58 -9.05
CA ALA A 364 8.55 1.23 -8.52
C ALA A 364 7.22 0.62 -8.97
N VAL A 365 7.13 -0.71 -8.90
CA VAL A 365 5.87 -1.43 -9.10
C VAL A 365 5.58 -2.25 -7.85
N TYR A 366 4.38 -2.10 -7.33
CA TYR A 366 3.90 -2.86 -6.17
C TYR A 366 2.89 -3.91 -6.60
N ALA A 367 3.01 -5.13 -6.06
CA ALA A 367 1.95 -6.12 -6.12
C ALA A 367 0.92 -5.81 -5.01
N GLU A 368 0.01 -4.85 -5.29
CA GLU A 368 -0.92 -4.28 -4.29
C GLU A 368 -1.84 -5.33 -3.68
N PHE A 369 -2.38 -6.22 -4.52
CA PHE A 369 -3.14 -7.37 -4.05
C PHE A 369 -2.57 -8.64 -4.65
N THR A 370 -2.36 -9.64 -3.78
CA THR A 370 -1.89 -10.97 -4.17
C THR A 370 -2.82 -12.07 -3.64
N ALA A 371 -2.79 -13.23 -4.30
CA ALA A 371 -3.53 -14.38 -3.82
C ALA A 371 -2.97 -14.92 -2.48
N ASP A 372 -1.64 -14.82 -2.30
CA ASP A 372 -0.95 -15.23 -1.07
C ASP A 372 -1.43 -14.40 0.13
N GLU A 373 -1.44 -13.07 0.00
CA GLU A 373 -1.96 -12.18 1.05
C GLU A 373 -3.46 -12.42 1.28
N THR A 374 -4.24 -12.62 0.21
CA THR A 374 -5.68 -12.91 0.32
C THR A 374 -5.94 -14.22 1.07
N LEU A 375 -5.09 -15.21 0.92
CA LEU A 375 -5.19 -16.47 1.68
C LEU A 375 -4.94 -16.24 3.17
N LEU A 376 -3.93 -15.42 3.52
CA LEU A 376 -3.67 -15.06 4.93
C LEU A 376 -4.76 -14.15 5.52
N VAL A 377 -5.40 -13.27 4.71
CA VAL A 377 -6.60 -12.53 5.12
C VAL A 377 -7.74 -13.51 5.47
N ARG A 378 -7.95 -14.55 4.66
CA ARG A 378 -8.98 -15.56 4.95
C ARG A 378 -8.64 -16.38 6.20
N ALA A 379 -7.39 -16.80 6.36
CA ALA A 379 -6.93 -17.52 7.54
C ALA A 379 -7.16 -16.71 8.82
N GLU A 380 -6.83 -15.41 8.80
CA GLU A 380 -7.06 -14.51 9.93
C GLU A 380 -8.55 -14.32 10.23
N ALA A 381 -9.37 -14.06 9.21
CA ALA A 381 -10.80 -13.89 9.38
C ALA A 381 -11.46 -15.19 9.93
N GLN A 382 -11.02 -16.36 9.46
CA GLN A 382 -11.47 -17.65 10.00
C GLN A 382 -11.09 -17.83 11.47
N ALA A 383 -9.86 -17.46 11.85
CA ALA A 383 -9.41 -17.53 13.25
C ALA A 383 -10.27 -16.62 14.15
N LEU A 384 -10.55 -15.39 13.71
CA LEU A 384 -11.40 -14.43 14.42
C LEU A 384 -12.89 -14.82 14.49
N LEU A 385 -13.33 -15.74 13.62
CA LEU A 385 -14.65 -16.38 13.67
C LEU A 385 -14.68 -17.67 14.53
N GLY A 386 -13.54 -18.08 15.08
CA GLY A 386 -13.42 -19.33 15.85
C GLY A 386 -13.32 -20.60 14.97
N HIS A 387 -13.16 -20.44 13.65
CA HIS A 387 -13.03 -21.54 12.70
C HIS A 387 -11.55 -21.97 12.58
N TYR A 388 -10.99 -22.47 13.66
CA TYR A 388 -9.54 -22.73 13.75
C TYR A 388 -9.02 -23.83 12.81
N ALA A 389 -9.85 -24.82 12.47
CA ALA A 389 -9.48 -25.87 11.52
C ALA A 389 -9.32 -25.31 10.10
N GLU A 390 -10.22 -24.44 9.68
CA GLU A 390 -10.17 -23.74 8.38
C GLU A 390 -9.00 -22.76 8.34
N ALA A 391 -8.77 -22.00 9.42
CA ALA A 391 -7.64 -21.09 9.55
C ALA A 391 -6.31 -21.85 9.45
N LEU A 392 -6.18 -22.99 10.12
CA LEU A 392 -4.99 -23.83 10.06
C LEU A 392 -4.79 -24.45 8.68
N ASN A 393 -5.87 -24.85 7.99
CA ASN A 393 -5.79 -25.36 6.63
C ASN A 393 -5.28 -24.30 5.65
N ASP A 394 -5.75 -23.06 5.77
CA ASP A 394 -5.27 -21.94 4.94
C ASP A 394 -3.80 -21.60 5.24
N LEU A 395 -3.43 -21.53 6.53
CA LEU A 395 -2.05 -21.34 6.97
C LEU A 395 -1.13 -22.42 6.40
N ASN A 396 -1.53 -23.69 6.49
CA ASN A 396 -0.77 -24.82 5.96
C ASN A 396 -0.70 -24.83 4.42
N THR A 397 -1.72 -24.34 3.74
CA THR A 397 -1.71 -24.19 2.28
C THR A 397 -0.65 -23.16 1.86
N GLU A 398 -0.57 -22.04 2.57
CA GLU A 398 0.48 -21.02 2.34
C GLU A 398 1.87 -21.54 2.71
N LEU A 399 2.01 -22.15 3.88
CA LEU A 399 3.29 -22.74 4.32
C LEU A 399 3.82 -23.77 3.33
N ALA A 400 2.95 -24.62 2.78
CA ALA A 400 3.34 -25.62 1.78
C ALA A 400 3.82 -25.00 0.46
N ALA A 401 3.28 -23.84 0.07
CA ALA A 401 3.70 -23.11 -1.13
C ALA A 401 4.99 -22.31 -0.87
N PHE A 402 5.06 -21.62 0.26
CA PHE A 402 6.15 -20.73 0.60
C PHE A 402 7.43 -21.44 1.06
N SER A 403 7.30 -22.64 1.66
CA SER A 403 8.46 -23.40 2.17
C SER A 403 9.09 -24.31 1.11
N LYS A 404 10.39 -24.55 1.27
CA LYS A 404 11.23 -25.44 0.42
C LYS A 404 10.80 -26.91 0.49
N THR A 405 10.21 -27.32 1.61
CA THR A 405 9.93 -28.73 1.92
C THR A 405 8.44 -29.04 2.14
N GLY A 406 7.55 -28.06 1.95
CA GLY A 406 6.12 -28.24 2.14
C GLY A 406 5.76 -28.42 3.62
N VAL A 407 6.16 -27.47 4.47
CA VAL A 407 5.88 -27.50 5.91
C VAL A 407 4.38 -27.60 6.18
N GLN A 408 4.03 -28.42 7.16
CA GLN A 408 2.68 -28.57 7.70
C GLN A 408 2.75 -28.51 9.23
N LEU A 409 1.86 -27.75 9.84
CA LEU A 409 1.75 -27.58 11.28
C LEU A 409 0.45 -28.19 11.79
N THR A 410 0.50 -28.73 13.01
CA THR A 410 -0.70 -29.01 13.79
C THR A 410 -1.07 -27.81 14.66
N LEU A 411 -2.29 -27.77 15.17
CA LEU A 411 -2.70 -26.73 16.11
C LEU A 411 -1.83 -26.77 17.39
N ASP A 412 -1.43 -27.98 17.83
CA ASP A 412 -0.56 -28.15 18.99
C ASP A 412 0.85 -27.58 18.73
N ASP A 413 1.41 -27.71 17.54
CA ASP A 413 2.68 -27.08 17.17
C ASP A 413 2.60 -25.54 17.30
N VAL A 414 1.51 -24.95 16.81
CA VAL A 414 1.25 -23.51 16.90
C VAL A 414 1.12 -23.08 18.37
N LYS A 415 0.26 -23.73 19.14
CA LYS A 415 0.04 -23.44 20.57
C LYS A 415 1.32 -23.60 21.38
N LYS A 416 2.09 -24.66 21.14
CA LYS A 416 3.35 -24.92 21.82
C LYS A 416 4.38 -23.82 21.54
N PHE A 417 4.53 -23.41 20.28
CA PHE A 417 5.52 -22.39 19.91
C PHE A 417 5.21 -21.03 20.55
N TYR A 418 3.95 -20.57 20.49
CA TYR A 418 3.53 -19.29 21.08
C TYR A 418 3.09 -19.41 22.55
N SER A 419 3.68 -20.34 23.31
CA SER A 419 3.54 -20.44 24.75
C SER A 419 4.67 -19.71 25.49
N ASP A 420 4.44 -19.33 26.74
CA ASP A 420 5.46 -18.70 27.58
C ASP A 420 6.69 -19.60 27.83
N ALA A 421 6.50 -20.91 27.73
CA ALA A 421 7.57 -21.89 27.91
C ALA A 421 8.55 -21.92 26.71
N VAL A 422 8.11 -21.55 25.50
CA VAL A 422 8.92 -21.60 24.27
C VAL A 422 9.24 -20.21 23.77
N THR A 423 8.23 -19.38 23.53
CA THR A 423 8.39 -18.02 23.01
C THR A 423 7.67 -17.03 23.90
N ALA A 424 8.42 -16.41 24.80
CA ALA A 424 7.88 -15.36 25.66
C ALA A 424 7.37 -14.16 24.82
N TYR A 425 6.46 -13.37 25.39
CA TYR A 425 6.08 -12.12 24.77
C TYR A 425 7.29 -11.22 24.56
N TYR A 426 7.24 -10.49 23.47
CA TYR A 426 8.24 -9.49 23.12
C TYR A 426 8.42 -8.47 24.25
N THR A 427 9.68 -8.18 24.57
CA THR A 427 10.07 -6.93 25.24
C THR A 427 11.18 -6.27 24.42
N PRO A 428 11.38 -4.95 24.55
CA PRO A 428 12.44 -4.28 23.79
C PRO A 428 13.84 -4.84 24.07
N GLU A 429 14.09 -5.39 25.27
CA GLU A 429 15.36 -6.01 25.66
C GLU A 429 15.50 -7.46 25.18
N LYS A 430 14.36 -8.14 24.98
CA LYS A 430 14.28 -9.53 24.52
C LYS A 430 13.30 -9.65 23.36
N PRO A 431 13.71 -9.19 22.16
CA PRO A 431 12.86 -9.26 20.99
C PRO A 431 12.48 -10.70 20.62
N THR A 432 11.20 -10.89 20.34
CA THR A 432 10.62 -12.15 19.85
C THR A 432 9.54 -11.83 18.79
N PRO A 433 9.11 -12.80 17.98
CA PRO A 433 8.02 -12.57 17.04
C PRO A 433 6.64 -12.48 17.73
N ARG A 434 6.52 -12.92 18.99
CA ARG A 434 5.26 -12.95 19.73
C ARG A 434 4.98 -11.58 20.38
N LYS A 435 3.98 -10.87 19.89
CA LYS A 435 3.59 -9.54 20.37
C LYS A 435 2.36 -9.62 21.28
N ALA A 436 2.34 -8.83 22.35
CA ALA A 436 1.12 -8.68 23.13
C ALA A 436 0.06 -7.92 22.33
N PHE A 437 -1.18 -8.41 22.36
CA PHE A 437 -2.33 -7.75 21.73
C PHE A 437 -3.12 -6.96 22.77
N HIS A 438 -3.52 -5.73 22.40
CA HIS A 438 -4.32 -4.83 23.23
C HIS A 438 -5.54 -4.36 22.41
N THR A 439 -6.40 -5.33 22.06
CA THR A 439 -7.62 -5.12 21.27
C THR A 439 -8.80 -4.75 22.15
N ALA A 440 -9.76 -4.01 21.61
CA ALA A 440 -11.04 -3.77 22.28
C ALA A 440 -11.96 -5.01 22.27
N PHE A 441 -11.77 -5.92 21.31
CA PHE A 441 -12.47 -7.20 21.25
C PHE A 441 -11.69 -8.27 22.03
N ALA A 442 -12.42 -9.22 22.58
CA ALA A 442 -11.83 -10.34 23.32
C ALA A 442 -11.15 -11.34 22.38
N ILE A 443 -9.98 -11.84 22.77
CA ILE A 443 -9.26 -12.92 22.08
C ILE A 443 -9.05 -14.06 23.09
N ASP A 444 -9.46 -15.28 22.71
CA ASP A 444 -9.17 -16.45 23.52
C ASP A 444 -7.66 -16.74 23.56
N LYS A 445 -7.12 -16.78 24.77
CA LYS A 445 -5.68 -16.92 25.02
C LYS A 445 -5.13 -18.31 24.71
N ASP A 446 -5.98 -19.32 24.72
CA ASP A 446 -5.54 -20.71 24.61
C ASP A 446 -5.41 -21.17 23.15
N THR A 447 -6.27 -20.70 22.26
CA THR A 447 -6.32 -21.18 20.89
C THR A 447 -6.28 -20.05 19.86
N GLU A 448 -7.12 -19.01 20.01
CA GLU A 448 -7.23 -17.92 19.03
C GLU A 448 -5.95 -17.09 18.98
N GLU A 449 -5.42 -16.67 20.13
CA GLU A 449 -4.21 -15.85 20.16
C GLU A 449 -3.01 -16.56 19.54
N PRO A 450 -2.64 -17.80 19.89
CA PRO A 450 -1.56 -18.50 19.20
C PRO A 450 -1.76 -18.62 17.68
N MET A 451 -2.99 -18.86 17.22
CA MET A 451 -3.31 -18.92 15.80
C MET A 451 -3.08 -17.56 15.12
N LEU A 452 -3.59 -16.48 15.70
CA LEU A 452 -3.37 -15.13 15.21
C LEU A 452 -1.90 -14.73 15.23
N GLN A 453 -1.15 -15.06 16.30
CA GLN A 453 0.30 -14.84 16.37
C GLN A 453 1.01 -15.53 15.20
N CYS A 454 0.66 -16.78 14.89
CA CYS A 454 1.26 -17.55 13.80
C CYS A 454 0.96 -16.91 12.43
N ILE A 455 -0.29 -16.57 12.17
CA ILE A 455 -0.72 -15.93 10.91
C ILE A 455 -0.04 -14.57 10.73
N LEU A 456 -0.03 -13.73 11.76
CA LEU A 456 0.58 -12.39 11.71
C LEU A 456 2.10 -12.46 11.58
N HIS A 457 2.76 -13.45 12.21
CA HIS A 457 4.20 -13.67 12.06
C HIS A 457 4.55 -14.09 10.62
N LEU A 458 3.82 -15.06 10.04
CA LEU A 458 4.01 -15.46 8.65
C LEU A 458 3.73 -14.30 7.69
N ARG A 459 2.64 -13.56 7.89
CA ARG A 459 2.31 -12.38 7.07
C ARG A 459 3.41 -11.32 7.15
N ARG A 460 3.91 -10.99 8.34
CA ARG A 460 5.00 -10.01 8.53
C ARG A 460 6.27 -10.41 7.76
N ILE A 461 6.60 -11.70 7.70
CA ILE A 461 7.71 -12.21 6.91
C ILE A 461 7.40 -12.12 5.42
N MET A 462 6.24 -12.61 5.01
CA MET A 462 5.85 -12.71 3.61
C MET A 462 5.66 -11.34 2.96
N THR A 463 5.10 -10.37 3.69
CA THR A 463 4.81 -9.01 3.19
C THR A 463 5.83 -7.96 3.65
N VAL A 464 7.01 -8.40 4.10
CA VAL A 464 8.08 -7.46 4.50
C VAL A 464 8.39 -6.50 3.36
N HIS A 465 8.55 -5.21 3.67
CA HIS A 465 8.76 -4.09 2.75
C HIS A 465 7.54 -3.65 1.92
N GLU A 466 6.37 -4.23 2.14
CA GLU A 466 5.13 -3.87 1.43
C GLU A 466 4.23 -2.89 2.22
N GLY A 467 4.66 -2.46 3.41
CA GLY A 467 3.96 -1.46 4.24
C GLY A 467 2.74 -1.97 5.00
N LEU A 468 2.47 -3.28 4.99
CA LEU A 468 1.28 -3.83 5.64
C LEU A 468 1.42 -3.98 7.16
N ARG A 469 2.65 -4.04 7.67
CA ARG A 469 2.91 -4.26 9.10
C ARG A 469 2.26 -3.23 10.01
N MET A 470 2.27 -1.96 9.62
CA MET A 470 1.71 -0.90 10.45
C MET A 470 0.20 -1.07 10.68
N GLN A 471 -0.52 -1.68 9.73
CA GLN A 471 -1.93 -1.97 9.88
C GLN A 471 -2.19 -3.08 10.92
N ASP A 472 -1.32 -4.09 10.98
CA ASP A 472 -1.40 -5.12 12.02
C ASP A 472 -1.11 -4.53 13.40
N VAL A 473 -0.11 -3.63 13.50
CA VAL A 473 0.19 -2.90 14.74
C VAL A 473 -1.05 -2.13 15.23
N LYS A 474 -1.69 -1.38 14.34
CA LYS A 474 -2.88 -0.57 14.67
C LYS A 474 -4.09 -1.43 15.06
N ARG A 475 -4.37 -2.51 14.30
CA ARG A 475 -5.56 -3.35 14.50
C ARG A 475 -5.49 -4.22 15.75
N TYR A 476 -4.30 -4.66 16.12
CA TYR A 476 -4.10 -5.50 17.31
C TYR A 476 -3.58 -4.72 18.52
N GLY A 477 -3.43 -3.39 18.41
CA GLY A 477 -2.91 -2.56 19.50
C GLY A 477 -1.52 -2.99 19.97
N ILE A 478 -0.66 -3.41 19.04
CA ILE A 478 0.69 -3.86 19.35
C ILE A 478 1.53 -2.66 19.78
N THR A 479 2.12 -2.73 20.99
CA THR A 479 3.08 -1.73 21.43
C THR A 479 4.37 -1.87 20.64
N ILE A 480 4.85 -0.78 20.06
CA ILE A 480 6.10 -0.72 19.31
C ILE A 480 7.08 0.29 19.92
N TYR A 481 8.37 0.07 19.69
CA TYR A 481 9.45 0.79 20.35
C TYR A 481 10.43 1.33 19.31
N ARG A 482 10.96 2.52 19.56
CA ARG A 482 12.14 3.03 18.85
C ARG A 482 13.38 2.60 19.59
N ARG A 483 14.28 1.94 18.86
CA ARG A 483 15.46 1.29 19.45
C ARG A 483 16.72 1.78 18.78
N ASP A 484 17.70 2.13 19.57
CA ASP A 484 19.05 2.37 19.12
C ASP A 484 19.85 1.06 19.14
N VAL A 485 20.39 0.67 17.97
CA VAL A 485 21.11 -0.59 17.78
C VAL A 485 22.58 -0.32 17.43
N LYS A 486 23.50 -0.93 18.16
CA LYS A 486 24.95 -0.85 17.91
C LYS A 486 25.51 -2.09 17.20
N SER A 487 26.79 -2.01 16.72
CA SER A 487 27.49 -2.96 15.85
C SER A 487 27.49 -4.43 16.30
N ASN A 488 27.31 -4.66 17.56
CA ASN A 488 27.23 -6.02 18.12
C ASN A 488 25.78 -6.52 18.23
N TYR A 489 24.87 -5.93 17.45
CA TYR A 489 23.43 -6.24 17.52
C TYR A 489 22.82 -6.02 18.91
N LYS A 490 23.40 -5.11 19.69
CA LYS A 490 22.93 -4.78 21.03
C LYS A 490 22.03 -3.56 20.97
N ILE A 491 20.82 -3.69 21.49
CA ILE A 491 19.95 -2.56 21.79
C ILE A 491 20.59 -1.79 22.94
N THR A 492 20.84 -0.50 22.73
CA THR A 492 21.52 0.35 23.70
C THR A 492 20.61 1.31 24.40
N ASP A 493 19.53 1.71 23.74
CA ASP A 493 18.53 2.60 24.28
C ASP A 493 17.15 2.35 23.64
N ILE A 494 16.11 2.72 24.37
CA ILE A 494 14.71 2.81 23.91
C ILE A 494 14.35 4.28 23.95
N THR A 495 14.30 4.89 22.79
CA THR A 495 14.15 6.35 22.67
C THR A 495 12.71 6.80 22.70
N ASP A 496 11.77 5.95 22.26
CA ASP A 496 10.33 6.23 22.30
C ASP A 496 9.51 4.93 22.29
N THR A 497 8.24 5.04 22.71
CA THR A 497 7.26 3.95 22.75
C THR A 497 5.92 4.44 22.21
N MET A 498 5.30 3.62 21.36
CA MET A 498 3.96 3.86 20.84
C MET A 498 3.06 2.72 21.28
N GLU A 499 2.16 3.02 22.20
CA GLU A 499 1.22 2.06 22.79
C GLU A 499 -0.06 1.95 21.96
N ALA A 500 -0.92 1.00 22.34
CA ALA A 500 -2.25 0.88 21.76
C ALA A 500 -3.02 2.20 21.88
N ARG A 501 -3.65 2.63 20.79
CA ARG A 501 -4.43 3.89 20.71
C ARG A 501 -3.60 5.17 20.89
N ASP A 502 -2.26 5.12 20.85
CA ASP A 502 -1.46 6.33 20.78
C ASP A 502 -1.93 7.20 19.58
N PRO A 503 -2.20 8.50 19.79
CA PRO A 503 -2.68 9.38 18.70
C PRO A 503 -1.77 9.43 17.47
N ARG A 504 -0.47 9.16 17.63
CA ARG A 504 0.52 9.11 16.54
C ARG A 504 0.32 7.92 15.61
N LEU A 505 -0.47 6.90 16.00
CA LEU A 505 -0.90 5.81 15.10
C LEU A 505 -1.68 6.33 13.89
N ALA A 506 -2.30 7.50 13.98
CA ALA A 506 -2.82 8.26 12.86
C ALA A 506 -1.77 9.33 12.48
N ILE A 507 -1.07 9.13 11.35
CA ILE A 507 -0.07 10.09 10.86
C ILE A 507 -0.72 11.46 10.68
N GLN A 508 0.00 12.55 11.05
CA GLN A 508 -0.56 13.90 10.95
C GLN A 508 -0.88 14.28 9.52
N LEU A 509 -1.99 15.00 9.35
CA LEU A 509 -2.36 15.60 8.08
C LEU A 509 -1.26 16.58 7.62
N PRO A 510 -1.10 16.75 6.30
CA PRO A 510 -0.19 17.77 5.77
C PRO A 510 -0.51 19.16 6.30
N GLN A 511 0.52 19.99 6.50
CA GLN A 511 0.38 21.29 7.14
C GLN A 511 -0.49 22.28 6.33
N ASP A 512 -0.44 22.19 5.01
CA ASP A 512 -1.28 22.97 4.09
C ASP A 512 -2.77 22.61 4.22
N VAL A 513 -3.07 21.33 4.40
CA VAL A 513 -4.43 20.81 4.64
C VAL A 513 -4.98 21.32 5.98
N ILE A 514 -4.16 21.30 7.03
CA ILE A 514 -4.51 21.87 8.34
C ILE A 514 -4.74 23.37 8.24
N THR A 515 -3.87 24.08 7.52
CA THR A 515 -3.97 25.53 7.29
C THR A 515 -5.23 25.88 6.47
N ALA A 516 -5.65 25.01 5.56
CA ALA A 516 -6.91 25.15 4.83
C ALA A 516 -8.16 24.91 5.72
N GLY A 517 -7.99 24.49 6.96
CA GLY A 517 -9.05 24.40 7.97
C GLY A 517 -9.57 22.99 8.24
N VAL A 518 -8.90 21.95 7.77
CA VAL A 518 -9.21 20.56 8.12
C VAL A 518 -8.66 20.27 9.52
N THR A 519 -9.47 19.72 10.41
CA THR A 519 -9.10 19.40 11.79
C THR A 519 -7.90 18.44 11.84
N PRO A 520 -6.79 18.79 12.49
CA PRO A 520 -5.61 17.92 12.62
C PRO A 520 -5.90 16.68 13.46
N ASN A 521 -5.07 15.66 13.30
CA ASN A 521 -5.06 14.53 14.23
C ASN A 521 -4.60 14.99 15.63
N PRO A 522 -5.19 14.47 16.71
CA PRO A 522 -4.75 14.77 18.06
C PRO A 522 -3.25 14.46 18.24
N ARG A 523 -2.60 15.23 19.10
CA ARG A 523 -1.24 14.96 19.58
C ARG A 523 -1.22 15.10 21.10
N ASN A 524 -0.54 14.18 21.74
CA ASN A 524 -0.16 14.34 23.15
C ASN A 524 1.00 15.34 23.18
N LYS A 525 0.90 16.36 24.01
CA LYS A 525 1.99 17.33 24.21
C LYS A 525 3.10 16.72 25.05
#